data_04c93aed84bb82f103ba2858361e0ea1
#
_entry.id   04c93aed84bb82f103ba2858361e0ea1
#
_cell.length_a   1.000
_cell.length_b   1.000
_cell.length_c   1.000
_cell.angle_alpha   90.00
_cell.angle_beta   90.00
_cell.angle_gamma   90.00
#
_symmetry.space_group_name_H-M   'P 1'
#
loop_
_entity.id
_entity.type
_entity.pdbx_description
1 polymer ?
#
loop_
_entity_poly.entity_id
_entity_poly.type
_entity_poly.pdbx_seq_one_letter_code
_entity_poly.pdbx_strand_id
1 'polypeptide(L)'
;MADHCSMRLRVFSDLHLEFERFDPPAVDADVVVLAGDIGTRTHGLTWALQTFDVPVVYVPGNHEFYGGATPHLVHKLKAMAAGTHVHVLDEDAVVIGGVRFLGATMWTDFQLFGREHRDEHGEVARANSCTWRSAKCTNISMNSTASGRN
;
A
#
# COMPACT_ATOMS: atom_id res chain seq x y z
N MET A 1 -26.66 24.85 2.84
CA MET A 1 -26.43 23.46 3.26
C MET A 1 -25.15 23.02 2.56
N ALA A 2 -24.10 22.74 3.31
CA ALA A 2 -22.87 22.19 2.70
C ALA A 2 -23.16 20.74 2.32
N ASP A 3 -23.16 20.45 1.02
CA ASP A 3 -23.15 19.07 0.54
C ASP A 3 -21.93 18.37 1.16
N HIS A 4 -22.19 17.47 2.08
CA HIS A 4 -21.17 16.55 2.55
C HIS A 4 -20.89 15.59 1.38
N CYS A 5 -19.88 15.92 0.57
CA CYS A 5 -19.37 15.00 -0.42
C CYS A 5 -18.80 13.79 0.35
N SER A 6 -19.59 12.75 0.47
CA SER A 6 -19.22 11.48 1.09
C SER A 6 -18.46 10.66 0.06
N MET A 7 -17.15 10.50 0.26
CA MET A 7 -16.32 9.62 -0.56
C MET A 7 -16.45 8.18 -0.06
N ARG A 8 -16.81 7.26 -0.95
CA ARG A 8 -16.91 5.82 -0.65
C ARG A 8 -15.56 5.17 -0.94
N LEU A 9 -14.97 4.58 0.08
CA LEU A 9 -13.72 3.84 -0.03
C LEU A 9 -13.99 2.34 0.01
N ARG A 10 -13.30 1.62 -0.85
CA ARG A 10 -13.20 0.18 -0.78
C ARG A 10 -11.78 -0.22 -0.45
N VAL A 11 -11.60 -0.96 0.63
CA VAL A 11 -10.27 -1.33 1.13
C VAL A 11 -10.07 -2.83 1.04
N PHE A 12 -8.92 -3.23 0.51
CA PHE A 12 -8.42 -4.59 0.52
C PHE A 12 -7.02 -4.63 1.08
N SER A 13 -6.68 -5.68 1.81
CA SER A 13 -5.33 -6.03 2.23
C SER A 13 -5.16 -7.54 2.20
N ASP A 14 -3.92 -8.02 2.20
CA ASP A 14 -3.58 -9.42 2.38
C ASP A 14 -4.31 -10.37 1.39
N LEU A 15 -4.43 -9.95 0.13
CA LEU A 15 -5.09 -10.76 -0.90
C LEU A 15 -4.24 -11.94 -1.36
N HIS A 16 -2.90 -11.78 -1.31
CA HIS A 16 -1.96 -12.84 -1.67
C HIS A 16 -2.28 -13.54 -2.99
N LEU A 17 -2.46 -12.74 -4.05
CA LEU A 17 -2.85 -13.22 -5.40
C LEU A 17 -1.88 -14.24 -6.00
N GLU A 18 -0.70 -14.42 -5.40
CA GLU A 18 0.24 -15.47 -5.75
C GLU A 18 -0.25 -16.88 -5.37
N PHE A 19 -1.22 -16.99 -4.43
CA PHE A 19 -1.77 -18.27 -3.98
C PHE A 19 -3.13 -18.57 -4.57
N GLU A 20 -4.00 -17.56 -4.71
CA GLU A 20 -5.35 -17.74 -5.20
C GLU A 20 -5.82 -16.53 -6.00
N ARG A 21 -6.59 -16.79 -7.05
CA ARG A 21 -7.24 -15.73 -7.83
C ARG A 21 -8.37 -15.10 -7.00
N PHE A 22 -8.40 -13.78 -7.00
CA PHE A 22 -9.45 -13.00 -6.36
C PHE A 22 -10.18 -12.13 -7.40
N ASP A 23 -11.50 -12.33 -7.51
CA ASP A 23 -12.39 -11.50 -8.31
C ASP A 23 -13.22 -10.65 -7.32
N PRO A 24 -12.98 -9.33 -7.23
CA PRO A 24 -13.67 -8.49 -6.25
C PRO A 24 -15.15 -8.39 -6.60
N PRO A 25 -16.06 -8.49 -5.59
CA PRO A 25 -17.48 -8.30 -5.84
C PRO A 25 -17.75 -6.88 -6.37
N ALA A 26 -18.74 -6.75 -7.25
CA ALA A 26 -19.15 -5.46 -7.79
C ALA A 26 -19.80 -4.60 -6.69
N VAL A 27 -19.06 -3.63 -6.18
CA VAL A 27 -19.52 -2.64 -5.19
C VAL A 27 -19.05 -1.27 -5.62
N ASP A 28 -19.97 -0.32 -5.63
CA ASP A 28 -19.64 1.06 -5.95
C ASP A 28 -18.64 1.64 -4.93
N ALA A 29 -17.54 2.17 -5.45
CA ALA A 29 -16.55 2.93 -4.68
C ALA A 29 -16.04 4.09 -5.51
N ASP A 30 -15.72 5.19 -4.86
CA ASP A 30 -15.13 6.36 -5.50
C ASP A 30 -13.59 6.21 -5.56
N VAL A 31 -13.01 5.47 -4.60
CA VAL A 31 -11.59 5.11 -4.56
C VAL A 31 -11.43 3.70 -3.99
N VAL A 32 -10.55 2.91 -4.57
CA VAL A 32 -10.09 1.63 -4.02
C VAL A 32 -8.76 1.83 -3.31
N VAL A 33 -8.60 1.24 -2.13
CA VAL A 33 -7.34 1.23 -1.37
C VAL A 33 -6.85 -0.20 -1.26
N LEU A 34 -5.64 -0.44 -1.75
CA LEU A 34 -4.92 -1.70 -1.66
C LEU A 34 -3.80 -1.51 -0.62
N ALA A 35 -4.02 -2.06 0.58
CA ALA A 35 -3.25 -1.74 1.77
C ALA A 35 -2.23 -2.84 2.13
N GLY A 36 -1.43 -3.24 1.15
CA GLY A 36 -0.32 -4.17 1.33
C GLY A 36 -0.68 -5.64 1.08
N ASP A 37 0.32 -6.41 0.72
CA ASP A 37 0.28 -7.86 0.50
C ASP A 37 -0.80 -8.30 -0.51
N ILE A 38 -0.91 -7.53 -1.58
CA ILE A 38 -1.85 -7.82 -2.67
C ILE A 38 -1.30 -8.96 -3.53
N GLY A 39 0.00 -8.98 -3.73
CA GLY A 39 0.69 -10.06 -4.42
C GLY A 39 2.19 -9.77 -4.57
N THR A 40 2.96 -10.75 -4.97
CA THR A 40 4.41 -10.61 -5.06
C THR A 40 4.84 -9.70 -6.21
N ARG A 41 5.88 -8.90 -5.98
CA ARG A 41 6.53 -8.01 -6.97
C ARG A 41 5.55 -7.04 -7.63
N THR A 42 5.31 -7.21 -8.94
CA THR A 42 4.41 -6.37 -9.75
C THR A 42 3.06 -7.01 -9.99
N HIS A 43 2.82 -8.22 -9.48
CA HIS A 43 1.61 -8.98 -9.76
C HIS A 43 0.36 -8.25 -9.27
N GLY A 44 0.36 -7.79 -8.02
CA GLY A 44 -0.76 -7.03 -7.44
C GLY A 44 -1.06 -5.74 -8.20
N LEU A 45 -0.02 -4.99 -8.61
CA LEU A 45 -0.21 -3.78 -9.41
C LEU A 45 -0.79 -4.08 -10.79
N THR A 46 -0.28 -5.13 -11.47
CA THR A 46 -0.80 -5.54 -12.78
C THR A 46 -2.28 -5.95 -12.68
N TRP A 47 -2.63 -6.69 -11.64
CA TRP A 47 -4.02 -7.05 -11.36
C TRP A 47 -4.88 -5.81 -11.10
N ALA A 48 -4.41 -4.86 -10.29
CA ALA A 48 -5.15 -3.64 -9.99
C ALA A 48 -5.44 -2.79 -11.23
N LEU A 49 -4.46 -2.68 -12.15
CA LEU A 49 -4.59 -1.97 -13.42
C LEU A 49 -5.64 -2.61 -14.36
N GLN A 50 -5.88 -3.90 -14.24
CA GLN A 50 -6.82 -4.65 -15.09
C GLN A 50 -8.22 -4.78 -14.47
N THR A 51 -8.32 -4.60 -13.14
CA THR A 51 -9.53 -4.92 -12.38
C THR A 51 -10.39 -3.69 -12.09
N PHE A 52 -9.76 -2.54 -11.89
CA PHE A 52 -10.45 -1.33 -11.46
C PHE A 52 -10.38 -0.23 -12.52
N ASP A 53 -11.51 0.48 -12.70
CA ASP A 53 -11.60 1.67 -13.56
C ASP A 53 -11.64 2.97 -12.75
N VAL A 54 -11.75 2.87 -11.42
CA VAL A 54 -11.74 4.01 -10.49
C VAL A 54 -10.32 4.25 -9.95
N PRO A 55 -10.03 5.43 -9.38
CA PRO A 55 -8.74 5.68 -8.74
C PRO A 55 -8.38 4.63 -7.69
N VAL A 56 -7.16 4.13 -7.75
CA VAL A 56 -6.63 3.13 -6.80
C VAL A 56 -5.44 3.73 -6.05
N VAL A 57 -5.48 3.68 -4.73
CA VAL A 57 -4.32 3.91 -3.86
C VAL A 57 -3.70 2.56 -3.56
N TYR A 58 -2.45 2.35 -4.01
CA TYR A 58 -1.71 1.11 -3.84
C TYR A 58 -0.54 1.33 -2.88
N VAL A 59 -0.57 0.68 -1.72
CA VAL A 59 0.55 0.66 -0.77
C VAL A 59 1.16 -0.73 -0.81
N PRO A 60 2.46 -0.88 -1.15
CA PRO A 60 3.11 -2.19 -1.10
C PRO A 60 3.20 -2.70 0.35
N GLY A 61 2.95 -4.00 0.57
CA GLY A 61 3.27 -4.69 1.81
C GLY A 61 4.62 -5.38 1.74
N ASN A 62 4.93 -6.27 2.68
CA ASN A 62 6.20 -6.99 2.66
C ASN A 62 6.24 -8.09 1.59
N HIS A 63 5.10 -8.67 1.20
CA HIS A 63 5.03 -9.71 0.17
C HIS A 63 5.42 -9.20 -1.22
N GLU A 64 5.13 -7.96 -1.54
CA GLU A 64 5.59 -7.35 -2.79
C GLU A 64 7.11 -7.42 -2.94
N PHE A 65 7.86 -7.36 -1.85
CA PHE A 65 9.32 -7.37 -1.87
C PHE A 65 9.95 -8.77 -1.91
N TYR A 66 9.15 -9.85 -1.87
CA TYR A 66 9.70 -11.20 -1.94
C TYR A 66 10.41 -11.45 -3.28
N GLY A 67 11.69 -11.86 -3.19
CA GLY A 67 12.55 -12.10 -4.34
C GLY A 67 12.98 -10.85 -5.12
N GLY A 68 12.89 -9.66 -4.51
CA GLY A 68 13.33 -8.39 -5.10
C GLY A 68 13.98 -7.45 -4.09
N ALA A 69 14.89 -6.56 -4.58
CA ALA A 69 15.50 -5.52 -3.76
C ALA A 69 14.58 -4.30 -3.63
N THR A 70 14.41 -3.80 -2.41
CA THR A 70 13.44 -2.78 -2.01
C THR A 70 13.40 -1.51 -2.86
N PRO A 71 14.52 -0.77 -3.09
CA PRO A 71 14.42 0.50 -3.83
C PRO A 71 14.03 0.30 -5.29
N HIS A 72 14.55 -0.74 -5.93
CA HIS A 72 14.29 -1.01 -7.35
C HIS A 72 12.82 -1.40 -7.61
N LEU A 73 12.20 -2.13 -6.67
CA LEU A 73 10.82 -2.54 -6.84
C LEU A 73 9.86 -1.35 -6.74
N VAL A 74 10.03 -0.48 -5.73
CA VAL A 74 9.18 0.73 -5.58
C VAL A 74 9.28 1.62 -6.82
N HIS A 75 10.50 1.88 -7.31
CA HIS A 75 10.69 2.63 -8.55
C HIS A 75 9.98 1.98 -9.74
N LYS A 76 10.07 0.65 -9.87
CA LYS A 76 9.40 -0.10 -10.93
C LYS A 76 7.88 0.02 -10.82
N LEU A 77 7.31 -0.16 -9.63
CA LEU A 77 5.87 -0.03 -9.38
C LEU A 77 5.40 1.39 -9.74
N LYS A 78 6.10 2.43 -9.27
CA LYS A 78 5.78 3.83 -9.59
C LYS A 78 5.87 4.12 -11.10
N ALA A 79 6.89 3.57 -11.76
CA ALA A 79 7.04 3.73 -13.22
C ALA A 79 5.90 3.04 -14.00
N MET A 80 5.47 1.85 -13.57
CA MET A 80 4.35 1.14 -14.20
C MET A 80 3.01 1.86 -13.97
N ALA A 81 2.83 2.49 -12.82
CA ALA A 81 1.62 3.22 -12.45
C ALA A 81 1.56 4.63 -13.08
N ALA A 82 2.68 5.15 -13.59
CA ALA A 82 2.76 6.51 -14.11
C ALA A 82 1.78 6.74 -15.26
N GLY A 83 0.94 7.80 -15.14
CA GLY A 83 -0.08 8.13 -16.13
C GLY A 83 -1.33 7.23 -16.12
N THR A 84 -1.46 6.34 -15.14
CA THR A 84 -2.63 5.50 -14.95
C THR A 84 -3.52 6.02 -13.81
N HIS A 85 -4.61 5.32 -13.52
CA HIS A 85 -5.49 5.59 -12.38
C HIS A 85 -4.98 4.99 -11.05
N VAL A 86 -3.85 4.30 -11.04
CA VAL A 86 -3.26 3.70 -9.84
C VAL A 86 -2.14 4.58 -9.29
N HIS A 87 -2.24 4.93 -8.01
CA HIS A 87 -1.29 5.74 -7.27
C HIS A 87 -0.51 4.88 -6.28
N VAL A 88 0.75 4.57 -6.60
CA VAL A 88 1.63 3.79 -5.71
C VAL A 88 2.23 4.73 -4.68
N LEU A 89 1.95 4.46 -3.40
CA LEU A 89 2.43 5.24 -2.26
C LEU A 89 3.39 4.41 -1.42
N ASP A 90 4.61 4.92 -1.26
CA ASP A 90 5.60 4.43 -0.30
C ASP A 90 6.38 5.64 0.20
N GLU A 91 6.13 6.02 1.46
CA GLU A 91 6.48 7.31 2.08
C GLU A 91 5.98 8.53 1.28
N ASP A 92 4.81 8.38 0.63
CA ASP A 92 4.23 9.34 -0.29
C ASP A 92 2.78 9.69 0.06
N ALA A 93 2.27 10.71 -0.64
CA ALA A 93 0.88 11.16 -0.53
C ALA A 93 0.26 11.47 -1.88
N VAL A 94 -1.06 11.27 -2.00
CA VAL A 94 -1.87 11.70 -3.14
C VAL A 94 -3.15 12.36 -2.64
N VAL A 95 -3.69 13.31 -3.41
CA VAL A 95 -5.00 13.93 -3.15
C VAL A 95 -5.96 13.50 -4.24
N ILE A 96 -7.05 12.85 -3.86
CA ILE A 96 -8.11 12.38 -4.77
C ILE A 96 -9.44 12.91 -4.25
N GLY A 97 -10.19 13.63 -5.06
CA GLY A 97 -11.49 14.19 -4.67
C GLY A 97 -11.44 15.07 -3.40
N GLY A 98 -10.33 15.78 -3.16
CA GLY A 98 -10.14 16.62 -1.97
C GLY A 98 -9.69 15.88 -0.71
N VAL A 99 -9.62 14.54 -0.73
CA VAL A 99 -9.12 13.71 0.37
C VAL A 99 -7.64 13.39 0.14
N ARG A 100 -6.82 13.58 1.18
CA ARG A 100 -5.40 13.23 1.15
C ARG A 100 -5.21 11.81 1.66
N PHE A 101 -4.60 10.97 0.83
CA PHE A 101 -4.14 9.64 1.16
C PHE A 101 -2.65 9.67 1.44
N LEU A 102 -2.22 9.03 2.53
CA LEU A 102 -0.83 8.85 2.90
C LEU A 102 -0.56 7.35 2.92
N GLY A 103 0.55 6.92 2.33
CA GLY A 103 0.91 5.51 2.29
C GLY A 103 2.39 5.28 2.51
N ALA A 104 2.69 4.25 3.30
CA ALA A 104 4.04 3.73 3.51
C ALA A 104 3.96 2.23 3.78
N THR A 105 4.93 1.48 3.28
CA THR A 105 5.09 0.07 3.63
C THR A 105 5.42 -0.07 5.11
N MET A 106 4.64 -0.87 5.83
CA MET A 106 4.89 -1.13 7.24
C MET A 106 5.86 -2.30 7.42
N TRP A 107 6.88 -2.06 8.24
CA TRP A 107 7.87 -3.06 8.58
C TRP A 107 7.95 -3.27 10.09
N THR A 108 8.19 -4.52 10.54
CA THR A 108 8.51 -4.80 11.94
C THR A 108 9.95 -4.43 12.25
N ASP A 109 10.22 -3.96 13.46
CA ASP A 109 11.58 -3.76 13.98
C ASP A 109 12.10 -4.97 14.75
N PHE A 110 11.29 -6.05 14.87
CA PHE A 110 11.55 -7.28 15.59
C PHE A 110 11.87 -7.10 17.09
N GLN A 111 11.42 -6.02 17.71
CA GLN A 111 11.68 -5.72 19.11
C GLN A 111 10.50 -6.05 20.05
N LEU A 112 9.44 -6.70 19.56
CA LEU A 112 8.25 -7.02 20.36
C LEU A 112 8.58 -7.80 21.65
N PHE A 113 9.55 -8.70 21.59
CA PHE A 113 9.97 -9.53 22.74
C PHE A 113 11.27 -9.04 23.40
N GLY A 114 11.74 -7.82 23.08
CA GLY A 114 12.97 -7.24 23.58
C GLY A 114 14.07 -7.18 22.51
N ARG A 115 15.03 -6.26 22.74
CA ARG A 115 16.12 -6.02 21.78
C ARG A 115 17.08 -7.22 21.65
N GLU A 116 17.21 -8.01 22.69
CA GLU A 116 18.03 -9.22 22.76
C GLU A 116 17.58 -10.29 21.77
N HIS A 117 16.29 -10.35 21.41
CA HIS A 117 15.76 -11.33 20.47
C HIS A 117 15.69 -10.80 19.01
N ARG A 118 16.09 -9.55 18.79
CA ARG A 118 16.02 -8.91 17.48
C ARG A 118 16.82 -9.66 16.41
N ASP A 119 18.00 -10.12 16.76
CA ASP A 119 18.91 -10.73 15.79
C ASP A 119 18.46 -12.13 15.38
N GLU A 120 17.92 -12.92 16.32
CA GLU A 120 17.35 -14.25 16.02
C GLU A 120 16.18 -14.17 15.05
N HIS A 121 15.22 -13.26 15.27
CA HIS A 121 14.07 -13.06 14.39
C HIS A 121 14.45 -12.32 13.10
N GLY A 122 15.42 -11.42 13.15
CA GLY A 122 15.91 -10.67 12.01
C GLY A 122 16.68 -11.52 10.99
N GLU A 123 17.39 -12.56 11.44
CA GLU A 123 18.09 -13.49 10.53
C GLU A 123 17.11 -14.35 9.72
N VAL A 124 16.04 -14.83 10.34
CA VAL A 124 14.99 -15.60 9.64
C VAL A 124 14.29 -14.74 8.59
N ALA A 125 14.01 -13.48 8.90
CA ALA A 125 13.38 -12.57 7.94
C ALA A 125 14.34 -12.13 6.82
N ARG A 126 15.66 -11.96 7.11
CA ARG A 126 16.67 -11.66 6.09
C ARG A 126 16.89 -12.82 5.11
N ALA A 127 16.71 -14.05 5.56
CA ALA A 127 16.77 -15.22 4.68
C ALA A 127 15.63 -15.26 3.68
N ASN A 128 14.48 -14.64 4.01
CA ASN A 128 13.27 -14.60 3.19
C ASN A 128 13.06 -13.28 2.43
N SER A 129 13.71 -12.18 2.86
CA SER A 129 13.64 -10.88 2.19
C SER A 129 15.02 -10.24 2.07
N CYS A 130 15.50 -10.06 0.84
CA CYS A 130 16.74 -9.33 0.61
C CYS A 130 16.60 -7.87 1.07
N THR A 131 17.39 -7.50 2.09
CA THR A 131 17.74 -6.16 2.57
C THR A 131 16.66 -5.33 3.26
N TRP A 132 16.64 -5.44 4.59
CA TRP A 132 16.06 -4.47 5.50
C TRP A 132 16.92 -3.20 5.63
N ARG A 133 16.33 -2.05 5.40
CA ARG A 133 16.75 -0.80 6.03
C ARG A 133 15.59 -0.30 6.89
N SER A 134 15.93 0.08 8.12
CA SER A 134 15.03 0.61 9.15
C SER A 134 14.03 1.62 8.55
N ALA A 135 12.78 1.20 8.37
CA ALA A 135 11.69 2.10 8.08
C ALA A 135 11.02 2.51 9.40
N LYS A 136 10.81 3.80 9.57
CA LYS A 136 10.02 4.32 10.68
C LYS A 136 8.56 4.03 10.41
N CYS A 137 7.88 3.35 11.33
CA CYS A 137 6.42 3.19 11.28
C CYS A 137 5.75 4.57 11.29
N THR A 138 5.05 4.90 10.23
CA THR A 138 4.15 6.05 10.21
C THR A 138 2.73 5.55 9.97
N ASN A 139 1.83 5.88 10.87
CA ASN A 139 0.43 5.50 10.82
C ASN A 139 -0.26 6.09 9.58
N ILE A 140 -1.14 5.31 8.97
CA ILE A 140 -2.09 5.82 7.97
C ILE A 140 -3.06 6.73 8.72
N SER A 141 -2.99 8.04 8.48
CA SER A 141 -3.92 9.01 9.03
C SER A 141 -4.79 9.57 7.92
N MET A 142 -6.09 9.38 8.04
CA MET A 142 -7.08 10.06 7.21
C MET A 142 -7.40 11.41 7.85
N ASN A 143 -6.80 12.49 7.35
CA ASN A 143 -7.18 13.84 7.74
C ASN A 143 -8.02 14.48 6.64
N SER A 144 -9.31 14.64 6.90
CA SER A 144 -10.17 15.53 6.13
C SER A 144 -9.88 16.98 6.56
N THR A 145 -9.09 17.71 5.81
CA THR A 145 -8.97 19.16 6.02
C THR A 145 -10.15 19.84 5.36
N ALA A 146 -11.25 20.03 6.11
CA ALA A 146 -12.22 21.06 5.79
C ALA A 146 -11.53 22.43 5.96
N SER A 147 -11.09 23.01 4.86
CA SER A 147 -10.65 24.42 4.84
C SER A 147 -11.88 25.30 4.96
N GLY A 148 -12.22 25.71 6.17
CA GLY A 148 -13.07 26.87 6.39
C GLY A 148 -12.30 28.12 6.01
N ARG A 149 -12.77 28.83 5.03
CA ARG A 149 -12.43 30.25 4.84
C ARG A 149 -13.65 31.08 5.11
N ASN A 150 -13.50 31.99 6.05
CA ASN A 150 -14.31 33.20 6.19
C ASN A 150 -14.18 34.07 4.96
#